data_917354f10386f575871fd601b2532c88
#
_entry.id   917354f10386f575871fd601b2532c88
#
_cell.length_a   1.000
_cell.length_b   1.000
_cell.length_c   1.000
_cell.angle_alpha   90.00
_cell.angle_beta   90.00
_cell.angle_gamma   90.00
#
_symmetry.space_group_name_H-M   'P 1'
#
loop_
_entity.id
_entity.type
_entity.pdbx_description
1 polymer ?
#
loop_
_entity_poly.entity_id
_entity_poly.type
_entity_poly.pdbx_seq_one_letter_code
_entity_poly.pdbx_strand_id
1 'polypeptide(L)'
;RENTRAVVMLHASNVCGTLLPAAEVGAFCRENGLLFLLDTAQTAGAFPIDMEAIGADALAFTGHKGLMGPQGTGGFLLRPELAAELEPLLSGGTGSASHSEEGPSFLPDRFEAGTLNLPGIMGLHAALTWLEEAGIDAIRAHEQALTDRFLRGAASIPNLRLVGLAGAENRAAVVPVVPENTDPAFVADALGREFGIQVRVGLHCAPNAHRTLGTFPTGAIRFSFGPYNTPGQVDRALEALDALCRRTVWL
;
A
#
# COMPACT_ATOMS: atom_id res chain seq x y z
N ARG A 1 23.53 -14.34 3.92
CA ARG A 1 24.57 -14.58 4.95
C ARG A 1 24.20 -15.87 5.66
N GLU A 2 25.17 -16.57 6.23
CA GLU A 2 24.99 -17.87 6.90
C GLU A 2 23.96 -17.81 8.08
N ASN A 3 23.82 -16.66 8.71
CA ASN A 3 22.88 -16.45 9.81
C ASN A 3 21.54 -15.81 9.38
N THR A 4 21.25 -15.70 8.10
CA THR A 4 19.95 -15.24 7.60
C THR A 4 18.88 -16.27 7.98
N ARG A 5 17.74 -15.83 8.52
CA ARG A 5 16.63 -16.69 8.91
C ARG A 5 15.33 -16.32 8.21
N ALA A 6 15.18 -15.07 7.83
CA ALA A 6 13.96 -14.59 7.22
C ALA A 6 14.23 -13.48 6.19
N VAL A 7 13.34 -13.35 5.23
CA VAL A 7 13.21 -12.20 4.33
C VAL A 7 11.91 -11.49 4.69
N VAL A 8 11.98 -10.19 4.94
CA VAL A 8 10.82 -9.33 5.15
C VAL A 8 10.76 -8.34 4.01
N MET A 9 9.67 -8.31 3.27
CA MET A 9 9.55 -7.50 2.05
C MET A 9 8.16 -6.89 1.95
N LEU A 10 8.07 -5.65 1.45
CA LEU A 10 6.78 -5.08 1.03
C LEU A 10 6.40 -5.62 -0.36
N HIS A 11 5.11 -5.81 -0.61
CA HIS A 11 4.63 -6.28 -1.91
C HIS A 11 4.62 -5.18 -2.96
N ALA A 12 4.32 -3.93 -2.57
CA ALA A 12 4.41 -2.78 -3.46
C ALA A 12 4.92 -1.54 -2.74
N SER A 13 5.67 -0.70 -3.46
CA SER A 13 6.18 0.57 -2.92
C SER A 13 5.03 1.56 -2.66
N ASN A 14 4.97 2.09 -1.46
CA ASN A 14 4.04 3.18 -1.10
C ASN A 14 4.43 4.54 -1.71
N VAL A 15 5.62 4.65 -2.30
CA VAL A 15 6.09 5.87 -2.96
C VAL A 15 5.79 5.83 -4.45
N CYS A 16 6.26 4.82 -5.16
CA CYS A 16 6.19 4.75 -6.62
C CYS A 16 5.27 3.65 -7.16
N GLY A 17 4.61 2.90 -6.28
CA GLY A 17 3.67 1.85 -6.67
C GLY A 17 4.32 0.58 -7.22
N THR A 18 5.62 0.55 -7.48
CA THR A 18 6.30 -0.62 -8.06
C THR A 18 6.01 -1.88 -7.26
N LEU A 19 5.49 -2.91 -7.93
CA LEU A 19 5.35 -4.26 -7.37
C LEU A 19 6.71 -4.92 -7.30
N LEU A 20 6.98 -5.61 -6.19
CA LEU A 20 8.17 -6.41 -6.00
C LEU A 20 7.87 -7.87 -6.35
N PRO A 21 8.89 -8.64 -6.78
CA PRO A 21 8.71 -10.01 -7.28
C PRO A 21 8.50 -11.01 -6.14
N ALA A 22 7.31 -10.93 -5.50
CA ALA A 22 7.02 -11.70 -4.27
C ALA A 22 7.07 -13.21 -4.49
N ALA A 23 6.57 -13.70 -5.63
CA ALA A 23 6.56 -15.13 -5.93
C ALA A 23 7.98 -15.69 -6.13
N GLU A 24 8.86 -14.94 -6.83
CA GLU A 24 10.26 -15.34 -7.02
C GLU A 24 11.03 -15.35 -5.70
N VAL A 25 10.78 -14.34 -4.84
CA VAL A 25 11.41 -14.26 -3.52
C VAL A 25 10.88 -15.38 -2.61
N GLY A 26 9.58 -15.68 -2.66
CA GLY A 26 8.99 -16.80 -1.90
C GLY A 26 9.55 -18.16 -2.33
N ALA A 27 9.71 -18.39 -3.63
CA ALA A 27 10.36 -19.60 -4.16
C ALA A 27 11.81 -19.72 -3.66
N PHE A 28 12.57 -18.63 -3.76
CA PHE A 28 13.95 -18.58 -3.25
C PHE A 28 14.02 -18.87 -1.74
N CYS A 29 13.12 -18.27 -0.94
CA CYS A 29 13.08 -18.51 0.50
C CYS A 29 12.81 -19.98 0.82
N ARG A 30 11.85 -20.60 0.14
CA ARG A 30 11.50 -22.02 0.31
C ARG A 30 12.68 -22.93 -0.03
N GLU A 31 13.38 -22.69 -1.15
CA GLU A 31 14.55 -23.46 -1.55
C GLU A 31 15.72 -23.36 -0.58
N ASN A 32 15.83 -22.26 0.15
CA ASN A 32 16.91 -21.99 1.08
C ASN A 32 16.54 -22.14 2.56
N GLY A 33 15.34 -22.64 2.87
CA GLY A 33 14.89 -22.83 4.25
C GLY A 33 14.77 -21.52 5.05
N LEU A 34 14.38 -20.42 4.37
CA LEU A 34 14.18 -19.09 4.94
C LEU A 34 12.69 -18.81 5.11
N LEU A 35 12.33 -18.13 6.18
CA LEU A 35 10.98 -17.59 6.34
C LEU A 35 10.77 -16.40 5.40
N PHE A 36 9.57 -16.29 4.83
CA PHE A 36 9.17 -15.15 4.00
C PHE A 36 7.97 -14.42 4.57
N LEU A 37 8.18 -13.16 4.99
CA LEU A 37 7.15 -12.28 5.54
C LEU A 37 6.84 -11.17 4.54
N LEU A 38 5.58 -11.07 4.10
CA LEU A 38 5.13 -10.13 3.07
C LEU A 38 4.22 -9.06 3.66
N ASP A 39 4.60 -7.78 3.53
CA ASP A 39 3.72 -6.65 3.83
C ASP A 39 2.87 -6.30 2.61
N THR A 40 1.57 -6.53 2.69
CA THR A 40 0.60 -6.27 1.63
C THR A 40 -0.21 -4.99 1.84
N ALA A 41 0.24 -4.09 2.70
CA ALA A 41 -0.49 -2.85 3.01
C ALA A 41 -0.82 -1.96 1.79
N GLN A 42 -0.11 -2.12 0.66
CA GLN A 42 -0.38 -1.39 -0.58
C GLN A 42 -1.13 -2.21 -1.63
N THR A 43 -1.33 -3.51 -1.40
CA THR A 43 -1.85 -4.43 -2.44
C THR A 43 -3.08 -5.20 -2.00
N ALA A 44 -3.25 -5.46 -0.69
CA ALA A 44 -4.46 -6.09 -0.18
C ALA A 44 -5.71 -5.25 -0.55
N GLY A 45 -6.69 -5.89 -1.19
CA GLY A 45 -7.91 -5.27 -1.71
C GLY A 45 -7.80 -4.67 -3.12
N ALA A 46 -6.58 -4.55 -3.68
CA ALA A 46 -6.34 -4.01 -5.03
C ALA A 46 -5.66 -5.03 -5.97
N PHE A 47 -5.13 -6.12 -5.42
CA PHE A 47 -4.49 -7.20 -6.17
C PHE A 47 -4.97 -8.55 -5.66
N PRO A 48 -5.10 -9.55 -6.53
CA PRO A 48 -5.21 -10.94 -6.11
C PRO A 48 -3.93 -11.33 -5.34
N ILE A 49 -4.09 -11.82 -4.13
CA ILE A 49 -2.99 -12.28 -3.29
C ILE A 49 -3.32 -13.69 -2.80
N ASP A 50 -2.51 -14.64 -3.21
CA ASP A 50 -2.55 -16.00 -2.74
C ASP A 50 -1.27 -16.29 -1.96
N MET A 51 -1.39 -16.40 -0.63
CA MET A 51 -0.28 -16.59 0.28
C MET A 51 0.47 -17.90 0.00
N GLU A 52 -0.24 -18.95 -0.37
CA GLU A 52 0.34 -20.27 -0.64
C GLU A 52 1.08 -20.26 -1.98
N ALA A 53 0.48 -19.71 -3.03
CA ALA A 53 1.11 -19.58 -4.35
C ALA A 53 2.37 -18.71 -4.31
N ILE A 54 2.33 -17.61 -3.55
CA ILE A 54 3.48 -16.73 -3.31
C ILE A 54 4.55 -17.44 -2.47
N GLY A 55 4.16 -18.37 -1.61
CA GLY A 55 5.07 -19.06 -0.68
C GLY A 55 5.45 -18.22 0.52
N ALA A 56 4.57 -17.32 0.97
CA ALA A 56 4.79 -16.53 2.18
C ALA A 56 4.43 -17.36 3.42
N ASP A 57 5.24 -17.22 4.49
CA ASP A 57 4.98 -17.83 5.80
C ASP A 57 4.14 -16.92 6.69
N ALA A 58 4.26 -15.62 6.45
CA ALA A 58 3.44 -14.60 7.09
C ALA A 58 3.06 -13.50 6.09
N LEU A 59 1.86 -12.94 6.25
CA LEU A 59 1.35 -11.84 5.47
C LEU A 59 0.73 -10.81 6.41
N ALA A 60 1.16 -9.55 6.31
CA ALA A 60 0.59 -8.45 7.08
C ALA A 60 -0.23 -7.52 6.18
N PHE A 61 -1.36 -7.02 6.70
CA PHE A 61 -2.24 -6.10 5.97
C PHE A 61 -2.79 -5.00 6.86
N THR A 62 -3.23 -3.89 6.26
CA THR A 62 -3.94 -2.81 6.94
C THR A 62 -5.36 -2.64 6.37
N GLY A 63 -6.34 -2.46 7.25
CA GLY A 63 -7.74 -2.42 6.86
C GLY A 63 -8.18 -1.13 6.14
N HIS A 64 -7.50 0.01 6.41
CA HIS A 64 -7.96 1.34 5.97
C HIS A 64 -7.41 1.81 4.60
N LYS A 65 -6.76 0.93 3.85
CA LYS A 65 -6.28 1.22 2.47
C LYS A 65 -7.13 0.49 1.44
N GLY A 66 -6.53 -0.31 0.56
CA GLY A 66 -7.25 -1.04 -0.48
C GLY A 66 -8.34 -1.98 0.04
N LEU A 67 -8.26 -2.43 1.29
CA LEU A 67 -9.33 -3.18 1.94
C LEU A 67 -10.57 -2.34 2.30
N MET A 68 -10.55 -1.00 2.13
CA MET A 68 -11.69 -0.09 2.28
C MET A 68 -12.33 -0.05 3.68
N GLY A 69 -11.69 -0.66 4.68
CA GLY A 69 -12.17 -0.72 6.06
C GLY A 69 -11.81 0.51 6.88
N PRO A 70 -12.29 0.59 8.14
CA PRO A 70 -12.00 1.69 9.05
C PRO A 70 -10.52 1.76 9.45
N GLN A 71 -10.10 2.97 9.86
CA GLN A 71 -8.81 3.17 10.52
C GLN A 71 -8.73 2.37 11.84
N GLY A 72 -7.51 1.99 12.24
CA GLY A 72 -7.28 1.19 13.45
C GLY A 72 -7.66 -0.28 13.28
N THR A 73 -7.82 -0.75 12.04
CA THR A 73 -8.00 -2.16 11.70
C THR A 73 -6.85 -2.65 10.82
N GLY A 74 -6.57 -3.93 10.92
CA GLY A 74 -5.55 -4.63 10.17
C GLY A 74 -5.32 -6.00 10.80
N GLY A 75 -4.38 -6.74 10.28
CA GLY A 75 -4.09 -8.06 10.80
C GLY A 75 -2.89 -8.69 10.10
N PHE A 76 -2.68 -9.94 10.45
CA PHE A 76 -1.71 -10.79 9.80
C PHE A 76 -2.26 -12.21 9.62
N LEU A 77 -1.80 -12.88 8.62
CA LEU A 77 -2.01 -14.30 8.39
C LEU A 77 -0.68 -15.01 8.63
N LEU A 78 -0.74 -16.15 9.29
CA LEU A 78 0.42 -17.00 9.57
C LEU A 78 0.14 -18.41 9.08
N ARG A 79 1.17 -19.11 8.61
CA ARG A 79 1.09 -20.55 8.49
C ARG A 79 0.96 -21.18 9.88
N PRO A 80 0.17 -22.24 10.02
CA PRO A 80 -0.04 -22.89 11.33
C PRO A 80 1.26 -23.30 12.02
N GLU A 81 2.24 -23.79 11.26
CA GLU A 81 3.55 -24.20 11.76
C GLU A 81 4.31 -23.03 12.37
N LEU A 82 4.36 -21.91 11.66
CA LEU A 82 5.00 -20.69 12.14
C LEU A 82 4.27 -20.13 13.36
N ALA A 83 2.93 -20.12 13.34
CA ALA A 83 2.14 -19.63 14.46
C ALA A 83 2.39 -20.44 15.76
N ALA A 84 2.68 -21.75 15.63
CA ALA A 84 3.01 -22.60 16.77
C ALA A 84 4.40 -22.28 17.38
N GLU A 85 5.35 -21.85 16.56
CA GLU A 85 6.72 -21.53 16.97
C GLU A 85 6.89 -20.11 17.53
N LEU A 86 6.00 -19.17 17.12
CA LEU A 86 6.13 -17.77 17.51
C LEU A 86 5.63 -17.53 18.95
N GLU A 87 6.39 -16.75 19.69
CA GLU A 87 5.95 -16.19 20.98
C GLU A 87 5.20 -14.87 20.74
N PRO A 88 4.04 -14.65 21.40
CA PRO A 88 3.36 -13.37 21.37
C PRO A 88 4.24 -12.24 21.90
N LEU A 89 4.40 -11.17 21.14
CA LEU A 89 5.13 -9.97 21.59
C LEU A 89 4.32 -9.20 22.66
N LEU A 90 3.00 -9.21 22.53
CA LEU A 90 2.07 -8.57 23.46
C LEU A 90 1.28 -9.67 24.17
N SER A 91 1.20 -9.61 25.48
CA SER A 91 0.40 -10.51 26.32
C SER A 91 -0.60 -9.72 27.16
N GLY A 92 -1.71 -10.33 27.49
CA GLY A 92 -2.77 -9.74 28.30
C GLY A 92 -4.00 -10.64 28.37
N GLY A 93 -5.00 -10.24 29.14
CA GLY A 93 -6.24 -11.01 29.25
C GLY A 93 -7.00 -11.02 27.93
N THR A 94 -7.43 -12.20 27.50
CA THR A 94 -8.25 -12.40 26.30
C THR A 94 -9.71 -12.71 26.65
N GLY A 95 -9.97 -13.07 27.91
CA GLY A 95 -11.29 -13.52 28.37
C GLY A 95 -11.59 -15.01 28.09
N SER A 96 -10.80 -15.67 27.26
CA SER A 96 -11.04 -17.05 26.82
C SER A 96 -10.42 -18.12 27.73
N ALA A 97 -9.38 -17.79 28.53
CA ALA A 97 -8.67 -18.71 29.43
C ALA A 97 -8.49 -18.11 30.81
N SER A 98 -9.53 -17.54 31.39
CA SER A 98 -9.49 -16.80 32.67
C SER A 98 -9.11 -17.66 33.89
N HIS A 99 -9.03 -18.98 33.76
CA HIS A 99 -8.60 -19.93 34.79
C HIS A 99 -7.09 -20.14 34.80
N SER A 100 -6.35 -19.60 33.82
CA SER A 100 -4.91 -19.76 33.68
C SER A 100 -4.18 -18.43 33.84
N GLU A 101 -3.01 -18.45 34.49
CA GLU A 101 -2.08 -17.32 34.53
C GLU A 101 -1.29 -17.18 33.20
N GLU A 102 -1.22 -18.28 32.42
CA GLU A 102 -0.63 -18.27 31.07
C GLU A 102 -1.69 -17.89 30.03
N GLY A 103 -1.25 -17.17 29.00
CA GLY A 103 -2.11 -16.84 27.86
C GLY A 103 -2.57 -18.07 27.08
N PRO A 104 -3.64 -17.97 26.28
CA PRO A 104 -4.15 -19.11 25.51
C PRO A 104 -3.12 -19.55 24.45
N SER A 105 -3.05 -20.86 24.21
CA SER A 105 -2.19 -21.45 23.17
C SER A 105 -2.87 -21.56 21.80
N PHE A 106 -4.19 -21.37 21.74
CA PHE A 106 -4.98 -21.52 20.53
C PHE A 106 -5.16 -20.18 19.77
N LEU A 107 -5.34 -20.25 18.47
CA LEU A 107 -5.59 -19.13 17.60
C LEU A 107 -7.11 -18.80 17.53
N PRO A 108 -7.47 -17.53 17.34
CA PRO A 108 -6.61 -16.34 17.20
C PRO A 108 -6.13 -15.76 18.54
N ASP A 109 -6.69 -16.17 19.66
CA ASP A 109 -6.56 -15.57 21.00
C ASP A 109 -5.11 -15.47 21.49
N ARG A 110 -4.24 -16.39 21.05
CA ARG A 110 -2.81 -16.36 21.37
C ARG A 110 -2.14 -15.04 21.02
N PHE A 111 -2.57 -14.39 19.93
CA PHE A 111 -1.98 -13.15 19.43
C PHE A 111 -2.90 -11.94 19.60
N GLU A 112 -4.06 -12.10 20.23
CA GLU A 112 -5.07 -11.05 20.37
C GLU A 112 -5.33 -10.72 21.84
N ALA A 113 -4.36 -10.04 22.47
CA ALA A 113 -4.50 -9.63 23.88
C ALA A 113 -5.44 -8.42 24.03
N GLY A 114 -6.28 -8.44 25.08
CA GLY A 114 -7.18 -7.37 25.44
C GLY A 114 -8.55 -7.44 24.76
N THR A 115 -9.31 -6.34 24.82
CA THR A 115 -10.60 -6.22 24.16
C THR A 115 -10.40 -5.65 22.74
N LEU A 116 -10.80 -6.42 21.75
CA LEU A 116 -10.64 -6.04 20.35
C LEU A 116 -11.54 -4.86 19.94
N ASN A 117 -11.13 -4.14 18.90
CA ASN A 117 -11.93 -3.07 18.27
C ASN A 117 -13.10 -3.66 17.47
N LEU A 118 -14.12 -4.17 18.15
CA LEU A 118 -15.28 -4.81 17.49
C LEU A 118 -15.96 -3.91 16.45
N PRO A 119 -16.25 -2.61 16.73
CA PRO A 119 -16.84 -1.75 15.71
C PRO A 119 -15.98 -1.62 14.45
N GLY A 120 -14.66 -1.51 14.59
CA GLY A 120 -13.73 -1.48 13.46
C GLY A 120 -13.68 -2.80 12.71
N ILE A 121 -13.69 -3.93 13.40
CA ILE A 121 -13.69 -5.27 12.81
C ILE A 121 -14.98 -5.49 12.01
N MET A 122 -16.14 -5.10 12.53
CA MET A 122 -17.41 -5.18 11.80
C MET A 122 -17.42 -4.28 10.56
N GLY A 123 -16.82 -3.08 10.65
CA GLY A 123 -16.64 -2.21 9.48
C GLY A 123 -15.70 -2.82 8.44
N LEU A 124 -14.62 -3.46 8.86
CA LEU A 124 -13.71 -4.19 7.96
C LEU A 124 -14.43 -5.38 7.32
N HIS A 125 -15.23 -6.14 8.07
CA HIS A 125 -16.03 -7.23 7.54
C HIS A 125 -16.97 -6.75 6.41
N ALA A 126 -17.70 -5.65 6.65
CA ALA A 126 -18.57 -5.07 5.62
C ALA A 126 -17.79 -4.64 4.36
N ALA A 127 -16.60 -4.08 4.54
CA ALA A 127 -15.73 -3.69 3.43
C ALA A 127 -15.22 -4.92 2.65
N LEU A 128 -14.83 -5.99 3.33
CA LEU A 128 -14.41 -7.25 2.70
C LEU A 128 -15.55 -7.89 1.90
N THR A 129 -16.77 -7.89 2.43
CA THR A 129 -17.97 -8.37 1.72
C THR A 129 -18.19 -7.56 0.44
N TRP A 130 -18.08 -6.23 0.51
CA TRP A 130 -18.19 -5.38 -0.69
C TRP A 130 -17.08 -5.67 -1.71
N LEU A 131 -15.84 -5.89 -1.26
CA LEU A 131 -14.72 -6.24 -2.16
C LEU A 131 -14.94 -7.57 -2.86
N GLU A 132 -15.49 -8.56 -2.16
CA GLU A 132 -15.83 -9.86 -2.72
C GLU A 132 -16.92 -9.73 -3.79
N GLU A 133 -17.96 -8.94 -3.54
CA GLU A 133 -19.04 -8.65 -4.50
C GLU A 133 -18.54 -7.85 -5.72
N ALA A 134 -17.69 -6.85 -5.50
CA ALA A 134 -17.12 -6.01 -6.57
C ALA A 134 -16.10 -6.77 -7.43
N GLY A 135 -15.40 -7.71 -6.85
CA GLY A 135 -14.35 -8.51 -7.49
C GLY A 135 -13.01 -7.79 -7.58
N ILE A 136 -11.99 -8.37 -6.97
CA ILE A 136 -10.63 -7.78 -6.91
C ILE A 136 -10.05 -7.57 -8.32
N ASP A 137 -10.27 -8.49 -9.24
CA ASP A 137 -9.79 -8.37 -10.62
C ASP A 137 -10.43 -7.19 -11.36
N ALA A 138 -11.71 -6.92 -11.13
CA ALA A 138 -12.41 -5.76 -11.71
C ALA A 138 -11.87 -4.45 -11.12
N ILE A 139 -11.66 -4.39 -9.81
CA ILE A 139 -11.04 -3.24 -9.13
C ILE A 139 -9.64 -3.01 -9.69
N ARG A 140 -8.83 -4.05 -9.77
CA ARG A 140 -7.47 -3.99 -10.32
C ARG A 140 -7.45 -3.45 -11.75
N ALA A 141 -8.30 -3.97 -12.63
CA ALA A 141 -8.39 -3.55 -14.03
C ALA A 141 -8.79 -2.06 -14.13
N HIS A 142 -9.75 -1.62 -13.32
CA HIS A 142 -10.18 -0.24 -13.26
C HIS A 142 -9.05 0.70 -12.80
N GLU A 143 -8.42 0.40 -11.68
CA GLU A 143 -7.30 1.20 -11.13
C GLU A 143 -6.11 1.24 -12.10
N GLN A 144 -5.82 0.13 -12.77
CA GLN A 144 -4.77 0.05 -13.79
C GLN A 144 -5.08 0.95 -14.99
N ALA A 145 -6.33 0.96 -15.46
CA ALA A 145 -6.76 1.82 -16.56
C ALA A 145 -6.64 3.32 -16.21
N LEU A 146 -7.02 3.72 -15.00
CA LEU A 146 -6.86 5.09 -14.51
C LEU A 146 -5.38 5.47 -14.38
N THR A 147 -4.56 4.57 -13.87
CA THR A 147 -3.12 4.76 -13.71
C THR A 147 -2.43 4.94 -15.06
N ASP A 148 -2.76 4.10 -16.05
CA ASP A 148 -2.22 4.17 -17.39
C ASP A 148 -2.64 5.47 -18.10
N ARG A 149 -3.92 5.88 -17.95
CA ARG A 149 -4.40 7.16 -18.45
C ARG A 149 -3.61 8.34 -17.87
N PHE A 150 -3.39 8.34 -16.55
CA PHE A 150 -2.63 9.39 -15.90
C PHE A 150 -1.17 9.42 -16.35
N LEU A 151 -0.51 8.27 -16.42
CA LEU A 151 0.89 8.16 -16.85
C LEU A 151 1.09 8.70 -18.26
N ARG A 152 0.21 8.33 -19.20
CA ARG A 152 0.26 8.84 -20.59
C ARG A 152 0.05 10.35 -20.66
N GLY A 153 -0.92 10.88 -19.94
CA GLY A 153 -1.17 12.33 -19.92
C GLY A 153 -0.02 13.11 -19.27
N ALA A 154 0.44 12.65 -18.12
CA ALA A 154 1.52 13.31 -17.37
C ALA A 154 2.86 13.31 -18.11
N ALA A 155 3.14 12.30 -18.94
CA ALA A 155 4.37 12.23 -19.74
C ALA A 155 4.49 13.38 -20.78
N SER A 156 3.40 14.01 -21.15
CA SER A 156 3.38 15.14 -22.10
C SER A 156 3.39 16.52 -21.43
N ILE A 157 3.30 16.59 -20.11
CA ILE A 157 3.28 17.87 -19.37
C ILE A 157 4.71 18.40 -19.25
N PRO A 158 4.99 19.63 -19.73
CA PRO A 158 6.32 20.21 -19.59
C PRO A 158 6.67 20.49 -18.12
N ASN A 159 7.94 20.41 -17.79
CA ASN A 159 8.45 20.64 -16.43
C ASN A 159 7.84 19.69 -15.37
N LEU A 160 7.35 18.52 -15.77
CA LEU A 160 6.84 17.49 -14.88
C LEU A 160 7.60 16.19 -15.11
N ARG A 161 8.27 15.70 -14.09
CA ARG A 161 8.97 14.41 -14.11
C ARG A 161 8.15 13.32 -13.44
N LEU A 162 7.87 12.25 -14.18
CA LEU A 162 7.32 11.01 -13.62
C LEU A 162 8.40 10.25 -12.85
N VAL A 163 8.03 9.62 -11.74
CA VAL A 163 8.96 8.85 -10.89
C VAL A 163 8.54 7.37 -10.83
N GLY A 164 9.50 6.48 -10.90
CA GLY A 164 9.29 5.03 -10.91
C GLY A 164 9.07 4.47 -12.31
N LEU A 165 8.32 3.38 -12.44
CA LEU A 165 8.07 2.69 -13.71
C LEU A 165 7.32 3.60 -14.71
N ALA A 166 7.63 3.46 -15.99
CA ALA A 166 6.98 4.23 -17.04
C ALA A 166 5.54 3.76 -17.34
N GLY A 167 5.25 2.48 -17.14
CA GLY A 167 3.95 1.87 -17.41
C GLY A 167 3.13 1.56 -16.17
N ALA A 168 1.87 1.19 -16.38
CA ALA A 168 0.95 0.76 -15.33
C ALA A 168 1.08 -0.73 -14.98
N GLU A 169 1.79 -1.52 -15.79
CA GLU A 169 2.13 -2.91 -15.48
C GLU A 169 3.05 -2.97 -14.25
N ASN A 170 2.91 -3.99 -13.42
CA ASN A 170 3.70 -4.18 -12.21
C ASN A 170 3.72 -2.95 -11.30
N ARG A 171 2.59 -2.23 -11.25
CA ARG A 171 2.43 -1.03 -10.44
C ARG A 171 1.07 -1.05 -9.73
N ALA A 172 1.06 -0.71 -8.44
CA ALA A 172 -0.16 -0.29 -7.75
C ALA A 172 -0.60 1.10 -8.27
N ALA A 173 -1.85 1.47 -8.07
CA ALA A 173 -2.44 2.73 -8.55
C ALA A 173 -1.89 3.96 -7.79
N VAL A 174 -0.57 4.06 -7.72
CA VAL A 174 0.21 5.08 -7.03
C VAL A 174 1.22 5.67 -7.99
N VAL A 175 1.10 6.97 -8.30
CA VAL A 175 1.98 7.66 -9.25
C VAL A 175 2.57 8.93 -8.61
N PRO A 176 3.86 8.93 -8.30
CA PRO A 176 4.56 10.13 -7.87
C PRO A 176 5.01 10.95 -9.07
N VAL A 177 4.86 12.27 -8.96
CA VAL A 177 5.35 13.25 -9.92
C VAL A 177 6.15 14.34 -9.21
N VAL A 178 7.11 14.93 -9.91
CA VAL A 178 7.93 16.04 -9.41
C VAL A 178 7.91 17.17 -10.43
N PRO A 179 7.38 18.36 -10.08
CA PRO A 179 7.56 19.55 -10.89
C PRO A 179 9.03 19.96 -10.87
N GLU A 180 9.60 20.32 -12.02
CA GLU A 180 11.04 20.64 -12.16
C GLU A 180 11.37 22.10 -11.94
N ASN A 181 10.36 22.98 -12.01
CA ASN A 181 10.52 24.43 -11.93
C ASN A 181 10.07 25.05 -10.61
N THR A 182 9.59 24.23 -9.65
CA THR A 182 9.11 24.70 -8.34
C THR A 182 9.11 23.58 -7.30
N ASP A 183 8.94 23.96 -6.04
CA ASP A 183 8.79 22.99 -4.95
C ASP A 183 7.46 22.21 -5.10
N PRO A 184 7.48 20.88 -4.99
CA PRO A 184 6.26 20.05 -5.04
C PRO A 184 5.16 20.50 -4.06
N ALA A 185 5.53 21.11 -2.91
CA ALA A 185 4.57 21.56 -1.93
C ALA A 185 3.66 22.69 -2.45
N PHE A 186 4.20 23.62 -3.24
CA PHE A 186 3.41 24.71 -3.82
C PHE A 186 2.39 24.17 -4.82
N VAL A 187 2.80 23.24 -5.69
CA VAL A 187 1.88 22.62 -6.65
C VAL A 187 0.79 21.82 -5.94
N ALA A 188 1.14 21.07 -4.90
CA ALA A 188 0.18 20.28 -4.11
C ALA A 188 -0.84 21.19 -3.39
N ASP A 189 -0.41 22.30 -2.82
CA ASP A 189 -1.30 23.29 -2.19
C ASP A 189 -2.25 23.92 -3.22
N ALA A 190 -1.73 24.32 -4.38
CA ALA A 190 -2.54 24.88 -5.45
C ALA A 190 -3.56 23.86 -6.04
N LEU A 191 -3.17 22.60 -6.19
CA LEU A 191 -4.11 21.52 -6.57
C LEU A 191 -5.30 21.45 -5.60
N GLY A 192 -5.02 21.52 -4.31
CA GLY A 192 -6.07 21.52 -3.28
C GLY A 192 -6.95 22.76 -3.31
N ARG A 193 -6.35 23.97 -3.30
CA ARG A 193 -7.08 25.22 -3.14
C ARG A 193 -7.80 25.68 -4.40
N GLU A 194 -7.16 25.56 -5.56
CA GLU A 194 -7.69 26.12 -6.80
C GLU A 194 -8.53 25.10 -7.58
N PHE A 195 -8.18 23.81 -7.49
CA PHE A 195 -8.80 22.77 -8.31
C PHE A 195 -9.62 21.76 -7.48
N GLY A 196 -9.52 21.79 -6.15
CA GLY A 196 -10.20 20.84 -5.25
C GLY A 196 -9.65 19.40 -5.37
N ILE A 197 -8.39 19.25 -5.82
CA ILE A 197 -7.74 17.96 -6.02
C ILE A 197 -6.85 17.65 -4.82
N GLN A 198 -7.20 16.59 -4.08
CA GLN A 198 -6.46 16.16 -2.91
C GLN A 198 -5.35 15.19 -3.31
N VAL A 199 -4.12 15.54 -2.96
CA VAL A 199 -2.92 14.74 -3.18
C VAL A 199 -2.10 14.64 -1.91
N ARG A 200 -1.10 13.79 -1.89
CA ARG A 200 -0.12 13.77 -0.81
C ARG A 200 1.25 14.22 -1.33
N VAL A 201 1.92 15.12 -0.60
CA VAL A 201 3.26 15.62 -0.94
C VAL A 201 4.28 15.28 0.13
N GLY A 202 5.55 15.18 -0.24
CA GLY A 202 6.69 14.96 0.64
C GLY A 202 7.29 13.56 0.55
N LEU A 203 7.87 13.07 1.64
CA LEU A 203 8.66 11.83 1.67
C LEU A 203 7.84 10.54 1.92
N HIS A 204 6.54 10.63 2.10
CA HIS A 204 5.62 9.48 2.23
C HIS A 204 6.07 8.40 3.23
N CYS A 205 6.72 8.80 4.34
CA CYS A 205 7.29 7.90 5.36
C CYS A 205 8.40 6.97 4.83
N ALA A 206 9.02 7.27 3.69
CA ALA A 206 10.01 6.41 3.03
C ALA A 206 11.23 7.21 2.50
N PRO A 207 12.02 7.86 3.37
CA PRO A 207 13.12 8.72 2.95
C PRO A 207 14.18 7.97 2.12
N ASN A 208 14.41 6.69 2.41
CA ASN A 208 15.38 5.90 1.65
C ASN A 208 14.89 5.60 0.21
N ALA A 209 13.59 5.35 0.01
CA ALA A 209 13.03 5.22 -1.33
C ALA A 209 13.22 6.52 -2.12
N HIS A 210 13.00 7.68 -1.51
CA HIS A 210 13.23 8.98 -2.15
C HIS A 210 14.71 9.23 -2.49
N ARG A 211 15.66 8.74 -1.67
CA ARG A 211 17.09 8.77 -2.03
C ARG A 211 17.39 7.94 -3.27
N THR A 212 16.86 6.72 -3.32
CA THR A 212 17.01 5.82 -4.47
C THR A 212 16.37 6.41 -5.74
N LEU A 213 15.21 7.04 -5.61
CA LEU A 213 14.45 7.62 -6.72
C LEU A 213 14.93 9.02 -7.14
N GLY A 214 15.92 9.60 -6.44
CA GLY A 214 16.46 10.92 -6.73
C GLY A 214 15.46 12.06 -6.46
N THR A 215 14.59 11.91 -5.46
CA THR A 215 13.58 12.89 -5.06
C THR A 215 13.75 13.38 -3.61
N PHE A 216 14.81 12.98 -2.94
CA PHE A 216 15.19 13.50 -1.63
C PHE A 216 15.95 14.85 -1.79
N PRO A 217 15.75 15.86 -0.93
CA PRO A 217 14.94 15.87 0.30
C PRO A 217 13.49 16.33 0.13
N THR A 218 13.11 16.95 -0.97
CA THR A 218 11.79 17.57 -1.18
C THR A 218 10.64 16.57 -1.32
N GLY A 219 10.94 15.34 -1.76
CA GLY A 219 9.93 14.32 -1.99
C GLY A 219 9.24 14.44 -3.36
N ALA A 220 7.98 14.04 -3.43
CA ALA A 220 7.17 14.05 -4.65
C ALA A 220 5.70 14.34 -4.32
N ILE A 221 4.92 14.75 -5.31
CA ILE A 221 3.47 14.78 -5.25
C ILE A 221 2.99 13.38 -5.67
N ARG A 222 2.22 12.72 -4.81
CA ARG A 222 1.72 11.39 -5.05
C ARG A 222 0.23 11.41 -5.35
N PHE A 223 -0.13 10.97 -6.54
CA PHE A 223 -1.50 10.64 -6.93
C PHE A 223 -1.78 9.18 -6.61
N SER A 224 -2.99 8.91 -6.15
CA SER A 224 -3.45 7.55 -5.87
C SER A 224 -4.88 7.42 -6.40
N PHE A 225 -5.15 6.36 -7.13
CA PHE A 225 -6.46 6.07 -7.70
C PHE A 225 -7.07 4.87 -6.99
N GLY A 226 -8.36 4.92 -6.77
CA GLY A 226 -9.12 3.85 -6.14
C GLY A 226 -10.38 3.50 -6.93
N PRO A 227 -11.18 2.53 -6.47
CA PRO A 227 -12.31 1.98 -7.21
C PRO A 227 -13.41 3.01 -7.53
N TYR A 228 -13.49 4.11 -6.79
CA TYR A 228 -14.49 5.15 -7.00
C TYR A 228 -14.01 6.34 -7.85
N ASN A 229 -12.75 6.38 -8.24
CA ASN A 229 -12.26 7.42 -9.14
C ASN A 229 -12.75 7.18 -10.57
N THR A 230 -12.91 8.26 -11.31
CA THR A 230 -13.38 8.23 -12.69
C THR A 230 -12.32 8.73 -13.69
N PRO A 231 -12.38 8.32 -14.97
CA PRO A 231 -11.50 8.86 -16.01
C PRO A 231 -11.53 10.39 -16.10
N GLY A 232 -12.71 11.01 -15.94
CA GLY A 232 -12.84 12.46 -15.97
C GLY A 232 -12.14 13.16 -14.80
N GLN A 233 -12.03 12.52 -13.63
CA GLN A 233 -11.23 13.06 -12.52
C GLN A 233 -9.73 12.99 -12.84
N VAL A 234 -9.27 11.96 -13.52
CA VAL A 234 -7.88 11.85 -14.00
C VAL A 234 -7.57 12.95 -15.01
N ASP A 235 -8.46 13.19 -15.97
CA ASP A 235 -8.29 14.25 -16.98
C ASP A 235 -8.20 15.62 -16.31
N ARG A 236 -9.10 15.92 -15.40
CA ARG A 236 -9.08 17.16 -14.62
C ARG A 236 -7.79 17.34 -13.82
N ALA A 237 -7.24 16.25 -13.27
CA ALA A 237 -5.97 16.30 -12.57
C ALA A 237 -4.79 16.61 -13.51
N LEU A 238 -4.80 16.05 -14.73
CA LEU A 238 -3.80 16.33 -15.75
C LEU A 238 -3.87 17.77 -16.25
N GLU A 239 -5.08 18.30 -16.52
CA GLU A 239 -5.30 19.71 -16.89
C GLU A 239 -4.79 20.66 -15.81
N ALA A 240 -5.10 20.39 -14.55
CA ALA A 240 -4.62 21.18 -13.42
C ALA A 240 -3.09 21.14 -13.30
N LEU A 241 -2.47 19.96 -13.44
CA LEU A 241 -1.02 19.81 -13.42
C LEU A 241 -0.34 20.56 -14.56
N ASP A 242 -0.88 20.48 -15.80
CA ASP A 242 -0.32 21.20 -16.95
C ASP A 242 -0.38 22.71 -16.73
N ALA A 243 -1.52 23.23 -16.27
CA ALA A 243 -1.67 24.63 -15.93
C ALA A 243 -0.68 25.10 -14.86
N LEU A 244 -0.50 24.30 -13.80
CA LEU A 244 0.42 24.63 -12.69
C LEU A 244 1.89 24.51 -13.10
N CYS A 245 2.28 23.49 -13.85
CA CYS A 245 3.66 23.31 -14.29
C CYS A 245 4.12 24.36 -15.33
N ARG A 246 3.19 25.10 -15.96
CA ARG A 246 3.49 26.23 -16.84
C ARG A 246 3.61 27.57 -16.10
N ARG A 247 3.30 27.65 -14.82
CA ARG A 247 3.42 28.90 -14.05
C ARG A 247 4.88 29.29 -13.89
N THR A 248 5.17 30.56 -14.14
CA THR A 248 6.49 31.15 -13.97
C THR A 248 6.65 31.85 -12.63
N VAL A 249 5.54 32.16 -11.94
CA VAL A 249 5.53 32.86 -10.66
C VAL A 249 4.63 32.08 -9.68
N TRP A 250 5.14 31.80 -8.51
CA TRP A 250 4.45 31.19 -7.38
C TRP A 250 4.37 32.22 -6.24
N LEU A 251 3.17 32.66 -5.91
CA LEU A 251 2.89 33.64 -4.84
C LEU A 251 2.55 32.94 -3.53
#